data_f32a6a405b9bb2978bbec70e22448d4a
#
_entry.id   f32a6a405b9bb2978bbec70e22448d4a
#
_cell.length_a   1.000
_cell.length_b   1.000
_cell.length_c   1.000
_cell.angle_alpha   90.00
_cell.angle_beta   90.00
_cell.angle_gamma   90.00
#
_symmetry.space_group_name_H-M   'P 1'
#
loop_
_entity.id
_entity.type
_entity.pdbx_description
1 polymer ?
#
loop_
_entity_poly.entity_id
_entity_poly.type
_entity_poly.pdbx_seq_one_letter_code
_entity_poly.pdbx_strand_id
1 'polypeptide(L)'
;MSAHIGNRVTIFPANTVTIDMFGSAKYRNYEYGADDHIAVVHTEHLPKQAAVFVASAIHKKSYTGEFHYGRNFYAKDADSLNISLPTKKGEPDFAFMESFVAELEAERIAELEAYLVATGLKDYTLTKEEKRCWKNL
;
A
#
# COMPACT_ATOMS: atom_id res chain seq x y z
N MET A 1 20.85 -8.10 2.54
CA MET A 1 22.11 -8.46 1.87
C MET A 1 22.02 -8.21 0.38
N SER A 2 22.75 -7.22 -0.08
CA SER A 2 22.79 -6.85 -1.49
C SER A 2 23.33 -7.95 -2.40
N ALA A 3 24.15 -8.85 -1.87
CA ALA A 3 24.77 -9.95 -2.64
C ALA A 3 23.72 -10.90 -3.27
N HIS A 4 22.52 -10.94 -2.76
CA HIS A 4 21.44 -11.79 -3.28
C HIS A 4 20.46 -11.05 -4.18
N ILE A 5 20.65 -9.73 -4.33
CA ILE A 5 19.82 -8.92 -5.22
C ILE A 5 20.49 -8.96 -6.60
N GLY A 6 19.76 -9.50 -7.59
CA GLY A 6 20.25 -9.55 -8.97
C GLY A 6 20.47 -8.16 -9.56
N ASN A 7 21.27 -8.07 -10.61
CA ASN A 7 21.61 -6.81 -11.29
C ASN A 7 20.39 -6.06 -11.85
N ARG A 8 19.23 -6.71 -11.92
CA ARG A 8 17.97 -6.13 -12.43
C ARG A 8 17.07 -5.59 -11.34
N VAL A 9 17.47 -5.73 -10.08
CA VAL A 9 16.67 -5.27 -8.95
C VAL A 9 17.21 -3.95 -8.45
N THR A 10 16.34 -2.94 -8.40
CA THR A 10 16.64 -1.61 -7.88
C THR A 10 15.98 -1.46 -6.51
N ILE A 11 16.66 -0.79 -5.59
CA ILE A 11 16.12 -0.50 -4.26
C ILE A 11 15.36 0.82 -4.30
N PHE A 12 14.13 0.80 -3.82
CA PHE A 12 13.25 1.95 -3.77
C PHE A 12 12.94 2.36 -2.33
N PRO A 13 12.72 3.66 -2.07
CA PRO A 13 12.43 4.13 -0.73
C PRO A 13 11.04 3.75 -0.26
N ALA A 14 10.83 3.82 1.05
CA ALA A 14 9.52 3.71 1.67
C ALA A 14 8.62 4.87 1.23
N ASN A 15 7.32 4.76 1.52
CA ASN A 15 6.30 5.75 1.19
C ASN A 15 6.12 5.93 -0.33
N THR A 16 6.17 4.82 -1.05
CA THR A 16 5.94 4.75 -2.50
C THR A 16 4.84 3.75 -2.81
N VAL A 17 4.38 3.73 -4.06
CA VAL A 17 3.33 2.82 -4.53
C VAL A 17 3.90 1.92 -5.60
N THR A 18 3.68 0.62 -5.50
CA THR A 18 4.04 -0.33 -6.55
C THR A 18 2.80 -0.79 -7.30
N ILE A 19 2.95 -1.01 -8.60
CA ILE A 19 1.91 -1.60 -9.43
C ILE A 19 2.51 -2.83 -10.09
N ASP A 20 1.92 -3.99 -9.85
CA ASP A 20 2.41 -5.25 -10.42
C ASP A 20 1.91 -5.45 -11.87
N MET A 21 2.31 -6.56 -12.47
CA MET A 21 1.98 -6.86 -13.87
C MET A 21 0.47 -7.03 -14.11
N PHE A 22 -0.33 -7.23 -13.07
CA PHE A 22 -1.78 -7.36 -13.15
C PHE A 22 -2.53 -6.04 -12.87
N GLY A 23 -1.80 -4.97 -12.61
CA GLY A 23 -2.38 -3.67 -12.29
C GLY A 23 -2.74 -3.50 -10.82
N SER A 24 -2.35 -4.42 -9.96
CA SER A 24 -2.59 -4.30 -8.52
C SER A 24 -1.63 -3.29 -7.91
N ALA A 25 -2.18 -2.21 -7.36
CA ALA A 25 -1.40 -1.16 -6.72
C ALA A 25 -1.36 -1.37 -5.20
N LYS A 26 -0.18 -1.20 -4.62
CA LYS A 26 0.05 -1.37 -3.18
C LYS A 26 0.93 -0.27 -2.64
N TYR A 27 0.54 0.28 -1.50
CA TYR A 27 1.36 1.21 -0.75
C TYR A 27 2.47 0.45 -0.02
N ARG A 28 3.71 0.98 -0.09
CA ARG A 28 4.87 0.39 0.59
C ARG A 28 5.37 1.34 1.67
N ASN A 29 5.27 0.91 2.91
CA ASN A 29 5.72 1.71 4.06
C ASN A 29 7.15 1.35 4.51
N TYR A 30 7.90 0.65 3.65
CA TYR A 30 9.26 0.19 3.92
C TYR A 30 10.08 0.23 2.64
N GLU A 31 11.41 0.24 2.77
CA GLU A 31 12.34 0.14 1.65
C GLU A 31 12.29 -1.27 1.05
N TYR A 32 12.31 -1.37 -0.27
CA TYR A 32 12.11 -2.65 -0.97
C TYR A 32 12.88 -2.69 -2.28
N GLY A 33 13.09 -3.91 -2.79
CA GLY A 33 13.63 -4.13 -4.13
C GLY A 33 12.52 -4.39 -5.14
N ALA A 34 12.66 -3.87 -6.34
CA ALA A 34 11.73 -4.13 -7.44
C ALA A 34 12.49 -4.29 -8.75
N ASP A 35 11.99 -5.17 -9.61
CA ASP A 35 12.55 -5.42 -10.94
C ASP A 35 11.73 -4.74 -12.04
N ASP A 36 12.03 -5.07 -13.29
CA ASP A 36 11.40 -4.47 -14.48
C ASP A 36 9.89 -4.74 -14.58
N HIS A 37 9.38 -5.73 -13.85
CA HIS A 37 7.97 -6.13 -13.89
C HIS A 37 7.09 -5.32 -12.95
N ILE A 38 7.70 -4.46 -12.13
CA ILE A 38 7.01 -3.64 -11.14
C ILE A 38 7.15 -2.17 -11.52
N ALA A 39 6.03 -1.49 -11.71
CA ALA A 39 6.01 -0.04 -11.86
C ALA A 39 6.03 0.60 -10.47
N VAL A 40 6.84 1.64 -10.30
CA VAL A 40 6.94 2.38 -9.03
C VAL A 40 6.43 3.81 -9.25
N VAL A 41 5.47 4.21 -8.43
CA VAL A 41 4.97 5.59 -8.40
C VAL A 41 5.60 6.30 -7.20
N HIS A 42 6.29 7.39 -7.47
CA HIS A 42 7.04 8.14 -6.47
C HIS A 42 6.14 9.07 -5.69
N THR A 43 5.78 8.66 -4.49
CA THR A 43 4.92 9.42 -3.56
C THR A 43 5.64 9.73 -2.25
N GLU A 44 6.95 9.53 -2.18
CA GLU A 44 7.73 9.72 -0.96
C GLU A 44 7.69 11.15 -0.41
N HIS A 45 7.36 12.13 -1.26
CA HIS A 45 7.21 13.54 -0.86
C HIS A 45 5.84 13.87 -0.25
N LEU A 46 4.89 12.93 -0.29
CA LEU A 46 3.56 13.11 0.28
C LEU A 46 3.50 12.63 1.73
N PRO A 47 2.56 13.17 2.55
CA PRO A 47 2.25 12.56 3.83
C PRO A 47 1.81 11.11 3.63
N LYS A 48 2.11 10.24 4.61
CA LYS A 48 1.81 8.81 4.52
C LYS A 48 0.35 8.52 4.13
N GLN A 49 -0.60 9.15 4.82
CA GLN A 49 -2.02 8.91 4.57
C GLN A 49 -2.44 9.41 3.18
N ALA A 50 -1.85 10.49 2.70
CA ALA A 50 -2.10 10.97 1.34
C ALA A 50 -1.56 9.98 0.31
N ALA A 51 -0.37 9.43 0.52
CA ALA A 51 0.19 8.39 -0.35
C ALA A 51 -0.68 7.13 -0.38
N VAL A 52 -1.24 6.73 0.76
CA VAL A 52 -2.20 5.61 0.86
C VAL A 52 -3.46 5.91 0.05
N PHE A 53 -3.98 7.13 0.13
CA PHE A 53 -5.14 7.53 -0.68
C PHE A 53 -4.84 7.43 -2.17
N VAL A 54 -3.70 7.95 -2.60
CA VAL A 54 -3.24 7.88 -4.00
C VAL A 54 -3.11 6.42 -4.46
N ALA A 55 -2.55 5.54 -3.62
CA ALA A 55 -2.44 4.12 -3.92
C ALA A 55 -3.81 3.48 -4.18
N SER A 56 -4.81 3.83 -3.37
CA SER A 56 -6.19 3.34 -3.55
C SER A 56 -6.82 3.85 -4.84
N ALA A 57 -6.60 5.12 -5.18
CA ALA A 57 -7.09 5.71 -6.43
C ALA A 57 -6.45 5.04 -7.65
N ILE A 58 -5.15 4.77 -7.59
CA ILE A 58 -4.44 4.04 -8.65
C ILE A 58 -5.01 2.63 -8.79
N HIS A 59 -5.13 1.90 -7.68
CA HIS A 59 -5.63 0.53 -7.69
C HIS A 59 -7.02 0.44 -8.31
N LYS A 60 -7.91 1.33 -7.94
CA LYS A 60 -9.26 1.39 -8.51
C LYS A 60 -9.24 1.56 -10.03
N LYS A 61 -8.27 2.31 -10.54
CA LYS A 61 -8.17 2.60 -11.98
C LYS A 61 -7.40 1.53 -12.75
N SER A 62 -6.38 0.94 -12.16
CA SER A 62 -5.49 -0.01 -12.84
C SER A 62 -5.89 -1.48 -12.68
N TYR A 63 -6.54 -1.83 -11.58
CA TYR A 63 -6.92 -3.23 -11.30
C TYR A 63 -8.34 -3.52 -11.79
N THR A 64 -8.48 -3.62 -13.12
CA THR A 64 -9.79 -3.77 -13.80
C THR A 64 -9.99 -5.14 -14.44
N GLY A 65 -8.96 -6.03 -14.37
CA GLY A 65 -8.99 -7.31 -15.09
C GLY A 65 -8.45 -7.21 -16.52
N GLU A 66 -8.17 -6.01 -17.01
CA GLU A 66 -7.57 -5.80 -18.34
C GLU A 66 -6.16 -6.37 -18.44
N PHE A 67 -5.40 -6.31 -17.32
CA PHE A 67 -4.02 -6.78 -17.27
C PHE A 67 -3.96 -8.22 -16.76
N HIS A 68 -3.29 -9.08 -17.53
CA HIS A 68 -3.14 -10.51 -17.26
C HIS A 68 -1.84 -11.01 -17.90
N TYR A 69 -1.56 -12.31 -17.84
CA TYR A 69 -0.31 -12.87 -18.38
C TYR A 69 -0.07 -12.56 -19.85
N GLY A 70 -1.13 -12.41 -20.67
CA GLY A 70 -1.02 -12.03 -22.07
C GLY A 70 -0.92 -10.52 -22.30
N ARG A 71 -1.23 -9.71 -21.32
CA ARG A 71 -1.22 -8.25 -21.38
C ARG A 71 -0.80 -7.68 -20.02
N ASN A 72 0.49 -7.65 -19.77
CA ASN A 72 1.05 -7.15 -18.51
C ASN A 72 0.95 -5.63 -18.41
N PHE A 73 0.79 -5.15 -17.18
CA PHE A 73 0.92 -3.74 -16.86
C PHE A 73 2.40 -3.37 -16.79
N TYR A 74 2.81 -2.33 -17.51
CA TYR A 74 4.18 -1.82 -17.54
C TYR A 74 4.26 -0.37 -17.08
N ALA A 75 5.48 0.13 -16.84
CA ALA A 75 5.70 1.52 -16.44
C ALA A 75 5.05 2.52 -17.41
N LYS A 76 5.07 2.25 -18.71
CA LYS A 76 4.40 3.09 -19.71
C LYS A 76 2.89 3.18 -19.50
N ASP A 77 2.27 2.12 -18.99
CA ASP A 77 0.84 2.12 -18.66
C ASP A 77 0.57 3.00 -17.45
N ALA A 78 1.49 3.01 -16.48
CA ALA A 78 1.42 3.91 -15.32
C ALA A 78 1.52 5.39 -15.77
N ASP A 79 2.42 5.68 -16.69
CA ASP A 79 2.59 7.05 -17.22
C ASP A 79 1.34 7.58 -17.92
N SER A 80 0.56 6.72 -18.54
CA SER A 80 -0.68 7.10 -19.22
C SER A 80 -1.94 6.95 -18.37
N LEU A 81 -1.81 6.50 -17.14
CA LEU A 81 -2.94 6.28 -16.24
C LEU A 81 -3.46 7.61 -15.69
N ASN A 82 -4.77 7.82 -15.83
CA ASN A 82 -5.44 9.01 -15.28
C ASN A 82 -6.28 8.59 -14.08
N ILE A 83 -5.97 9.17 -12.92
CA ILE A 83 -6.70 8.94 -11.68
C ILE A 83 -7.45 10.19 -11.27
N SER A 84 -8.55 9.99 -10.52
CA SER A 84 -9.32 11.08 -9.97
C SER A 84 -8.93 11.29 -8.50
N LEU A 85 -8.55 12.52 -8.18
CA LEU A 85 -8.19 12.91 -6.81
C LEU A 85 -9.05 14.11 -6.38
N PRO A 86 -9.34 14.26 -5.08
CA PRO A 86 -9.94 15.48 -4.56
C PRO A 86 -9.07 16.69 -4.89
N THR A 87 -9.69 17.79 -5.30
CA THR A 87 -8.96 19.00 -5.66
C THR A 87 -9.44 20.20 -4.82
N LYS A 88 -8.52 21.14 -4.64
CA LYS A 88 -8.82 22.43 -4.03
C LYS A 88 -8.08 23.49 -4.84
N LYS A 89 -8.81 24.49 -5.33
CA LYS A 89 -8.25 25.57 -6.17
C LYS A 89 -7.49 25.03 -7.39
N GLY A 90 -7.99 23.95 -8.00
CA GLY A 90 -7.41 23.37 -9.20
C GLY A 90 -6.21 22.44 -8.99
N GLU A 91 -5.80 22.21 -7.74
CA GLU A 91 -4.68 21.33 -7.42
C GLU A 91 -5.12 20.18 -6.51
N PRO A 92 -4.41 19.04 -6.49
CA PRO A 92 -4.73 17.94 -5.59
C PRO A 92 -4.75 18.39 -4.13
N ASP A 93 -5.80 18.01 -3.40
CA ASP A 93 -5.95 18.35 -1.98
C ASP A 93 -5.37 17.23 -1.11
N PHE A 94 -4.08 17.21 -0.96
CA PHE A 94 -3.39 16.18 -0.15
C PHE A 94 -3.73 16.28 1.34
N ALA A 95 -4.02 17.48 1.84
CA ALA A 95 -4.45 17.66 3.23
C ALA A 95 -5.79 16.97 3.50
N PHE A 96 -6.73 17.08 2.58
CA PHE A 96 -8.00 16.35 2.66
C PHE A 96 -7.78 14.84 2.63
N MET A 97 -6.95 14.35 1.70
CA MET A 97 -6.66 12.92 1.57
C MET A 97 -6.04 12.36 2.86
N GLU A 98 -5.10 13.10 3.45
CA GLU A 98 -4.46 12.73 4.71
C GLU A 98 -5.50 12.63 5.83
N SER A 99 -6.33 13.65 6.01
CA SER A 99 -7.37 13.70 7.05
C SER A 99 -8.39 12.57 6.86
N PHE A 100 -8.81 12.34 5.63
CA PHE A 100 -9.78 11.30 5.30
C PHE A 100 -9.27 9.90 5.67
N VAL A 101 -8.04 9.57 5.28
CA VAL A 101 -7.44 8.26 5.59
C VAL A 101 -7.18 8.13 7.09
N ALA A 102 -6.69 9.18 7.74
CA ALA A 102 -6.47 9.16 9.19
C ALA A 102 -7.77 8.91 9.96
N GLU A 103 -8.87 9.50 9.52
CA GLU A 103 -10.19 9.29 10.11
C GLU A 103 -10.67 7.85 9.91
N LEU A 104 -10.50 7.29 8.72
CA LEU A 104 -10.83 5.88 8.45
C LEU A 104 -9.99 4.92 9.30
N GLU A 105 -8.70 5.18 9.45
CA GLU A 105 -7.82 4.38 10.30
C GLU A 105 -8.29 4.42 11.76
N ALA A 106 -8.65 5.60 12.27
CA ALA A 106 -9.16 5.76 13.63
C ALA A 106 -10.48 5.00 13.84
N GLU A 107 -11.40 5.04 12.88
CA GLU A 107 -12.65 4.30 12.92
C GLU A 107 -12.40 2.79 12.95
N ARG A 108 -11.48 2.29 12.13
CA ARG A 108 -11.11 0.87 12.09
C ARG A 108 -10.52 0.40 13.41
N ILE A 109 -9.65 1.20 14.01
CA ILE A 109 -9.06 0.91 15.32
C ILE A 109 -10.15 0.85 16.39
N ALA A 110 -11.08 1.81 16.40
CA ALA A 110 -12.19 1.85 17.36
C ALA A 110 -13.11 0.64 17.21
N GLU A 111 -13.45 0.24 15.98
CA GLU A 111 -14.24 -0.96 15.70
C GLU A 111 -13.53 -2.23 16.19
N LEU A 112 -12.23 -2.34 15.92
CA LEU A 112 -11.44 -3.48 16.37
C LEU A 112 -11.38 -3.56 17.89
N GLU A 113 -11.16 -2.45 18.57
CA GLU A 113 -11.14 -2.40 20.03
C GLU A 113 -12.49 -2.83 20.61
N ALA A 114 -13.60 -2.32 20.06
CA ALA A 114 -14.95 -2.71 20.48
C ALA A 114 -15.18 -4.22 20.30
N TYR A 115 -14.72 -4.77 19.19
CA TYR A 115 -14.80 -6.20 18.93
C TYR A 115 -13.97 -7.01 19.94
N LEU A 116 -12.74 -6.60 20.20
CA LEU A 116 -11.85 -7.28 21.14
C LEU A 116 -12.41 -7.26 22.58
N VAL A 117 -12.98 -6.14 22.98
CA VAL A 117 -13.65 -6.03 24.31
C VAL A 117 -14.86 -6.95 24.37
N ALA A 118 -15.72 -6.93 23.35
CA ALA A 118 -16.93 -7.75 23.30
C ALA A 118 -16.63 -9.26 23.31
N THR A 119 -15.52 -9.67 22.71
CA THR A 119 -15.11 -11.08 22.64
C THR A 119 -14.19 -11.51 23.77
N GLY A 120 -13.77 -10.58 24.65
CA GLY A 120 -12.85 -10.86 25.75
C GLY A 120 -11.40 -11.08 25.32
N LEU A 121 -11.03 -10.67 24.11
CA LEU A 121 -9.69 -10.88 23.58
C LEU A 121 -8.73 -9.70 23.78
N LYS A 122 -9.24 -8.54 24.21
CA LYS A 122 -8.42 -7.33 24.37
C LYS A 122 -7.21 -7.53 25.29
N ASP A 123 -7.41 -8.23 26.40
CA ASP A 123 -6.37 -8.47 27.41
C ASP A 123 -5.79 -9.88 27.31
N TYR A 124 -5.88 -10.48 26.11
CA TYR A 124 -5.40 -11.84 25.91
C TYR A 124 -3.89 -11.93 26.08
N THR A 125 -3.46 -12.88 26.91
CA THR A 125 -2.05 -13.18 27.14
C THR A 125 -1.73 -14.55 26.54
N LEU A 126 -0.72 -14.63 25.70
CA LEU A 126 -0.29 -15.89 25.10
C LEU A 126 0.24 -16.85 26.16
N THR A 127 -0.18 -18.10 26.10
CA THR A 127 0.40 -19.18 26.89
C THR A 127 1.84 -19.47 26.41
N LYS A 128 2.60 -20.25 27.21
CA LYS A 128 3.95 -20.65 26.83
C LYS A 128 3.97 -21.44 25.50
N GLU A 129 2.96 -22.27 25.27
CA GLU A 129 2.86 -23.06 24.05
C GLU A 129 2.53 -22.21 22.84
N GLU A 130 1.60 -21.27 22.99
CA GLU A 130 1.25 -20.33 21.94
C GLU A 130 2.44 -19.45 21.54
N LYS A 131 3.18 -18.94 22.53
CA LYS A 131 4.40 -18.17 22.27
C LYS A 131 5.44 -18.98 21.52
N ARG A 132 5.55 -20.28 21.83
CA ARG A 132 6.46 -21.20 21.13
C ARG A 132 6.06 -21.38 19.67
N CYS A 133 4.77 -21.55 19.40
CA CYS A 133 4.25 -21.65 18.03
C CYS A 133 4.54 -20.41 17.20
N TRP A 134 4.36 -19.23 17.78
CA TRP A 134 4.67 -17.96 17.12
C TRP A 134 6.14 -17.84 16.73
N LYS A 135 7.05 -18.32 17.59
CA LYS A 135 8.50 -18.27 17.31
C LYS A 135 8.93 -19.21 16.19
N ASN A 136 8.14 -20.24 15.91
CA ASN A 136 8.46 -21.24 14.89
C ASN A 136 7.81 -20.94 13.53
N LEU A 137 7.07 -19.83 13.44
CA LEU A 137 6.53 -19.34 12.19
C LEU A 137 7.55 -18.45 11.48
#